data_a4d97918a94f5b7efee96c69de2caa48
#
_entry.id   a4d97918a94f5b7efee96c69de2caa48
#
_cell.length_a   1.000
_cell.length_b   1.000
_cell.length_c   1.000
_cell.angle_alpha   90.00
_cell.angle_beta   90.00
_cell.angle_gamma   90.00
#
_symmetry.space_group_name_H-M   'P 1'
#
loop_
_entity.id
_entity.type
_entity.pdbx_description
1 polymer ?
#
loop_
_entity_poly.entity_id
_entity_poly.type
_entity_poly.pdbx_seq_one_letter_code
_entity_poly.pdbx_strand_id
1 'polypeptide(L)'
;MSYKHEDLKPYRNEGEKVEQIEEMFDNIAPEYDKFNYVASMNIDKIWRKRAISSLKPFAPRKVLDIATGTGDLALLIEKLLKPKSIIGCDISEGMMQVAREKCKKRGVTNIVFEKEDCTALTYQDESFDAVTSSFGIRNFQELDKALREMCRVLRKGGHLAILELSTPVKFPMKQLFPIYARYVMPLLGRIFSKDAKAYKYLPNSIAAFPQGEVLQNAIKEAGFSKVEFHRYTGGVCTFYLATK
;
A
#
# COMPACT_ATOMS: atom_id res chain seq x y z
N MET A 1 -13.92 -7.90 12.28
CA MET A 1 -15.05 -7.72 11.34
C MET A 1 -14.64 -8.30 10.01
N SER A 2 -15.57 -8.79 9.16
CA SER A 2 -15.20 -9.18 7.78
C SER A 2 -15.59 -8.06 6.83
N TYR A 3 -14.67 -7.69 5.93
CA TYR A 3 -14.86 -6.63 4.95
C TYR A 3 -15.05 -7.21 3.56
N LYS A 4 -15.90 -6.59 2.73
CA LYS A 4 -16.24 -7.08 1.38
C LYS A 4 -15.02 -7.32 0.48
N HIS A 5 -13.92 -6.57 0.68
CA HIS A 5 -12.72 -6.74 -0.13
C HIS A 5 -11.94 -8.01 0.22
N GLU A 6 -12.11 -8.57 1.42
CA GLU A 6 -11.41 -9.78 1.87
C GLU A 6 -11.80 -11.00 1.05
N ASP A 7 -13.07 -11.07 0.60
CA ASP A 7 -13.59 -12.16 -0.25
C ASP A 7 -13.31 -11.93 -1.74
N LEU A 8 -12.88 -10.73 -2.14
CA LEU A 8 -12.66 -10.40 -3.54
C LEU A 8 -11.34 -10.98 -4.05
N LYS A 9 -11.42 -11.85 -5.05
CA LYS A 9 -10.27 -12.54 -5.66
C LYS A 9 -10.02 -12.05 -7.09
N PRO A 10 -8.75 -11.96 -7.56
CA PRO A 10 -8.45 -11.44 -8.89
C PRO A 10 -8.77 -12.39 -10.04
N TYR A 11 -8.63 -13.72 -9.85
CA TYR A 11 -8.66 -14.67 -10.95
C TYR A 11 -9.81 -15.67 -10.92
N ARG A 12 -10.05 -16.32 -9.80
CA ARG A 12 -10.98 -17.43 -9.64
C ARG A 12 -11.66 -17.38 -8.28
N ASN A 13 -12.85 -17.96 -8.17
CA ASN A 13 -13.61 -17.98 -6.91
C ASN A 13 -13.04 -18.98 -5.91
N GLU A 14 -12.34 -20.02 -6.37
CA GLU A 14 -11.72 -21.06 -5.56
C GLU A 14 -10.29 -20.70 -5.15
N GLY A 15 -9.76 -21.38 -4.12
CA GLY A 15 -8.42 -21.15 -3.56
C GLY A 15 -8.31 -19.93 -2.65
N GLU A 16 -7.15 -19.73 -2.06
CA GLU A 16 -6.89 -18.61 -1.17
C GLU A 16 -6.68 -17.30 -1.93
N LYS A 17 -7.14 -16.19 -1.34
CA LYS A 17 -6.96 -14.87 -1.94
C LYS A 17 -5.48 -14.49 -1.98
N VAL A 18 -4.74 -14.78 -0.92
CA VAL A 18 -3.33 -14.42 -0.79
C VAL A 18 -2.48 -15.01 -1.92
N GLU A 19 -2.71 -16.29 -2.28
CA GLU A 19 -2.01 -16.96 -3.38
C GLU A 19 -2.30 -16.30 -4.73
N GLN A 20 -3.56 -15.94 -4.97
CA GLN A 20 -3.95 -15.26 -6.22
C GLN A 20 -3.44 -13.82 -6.30
N ILE A 21 -3.31 -13.13 -5.17
CA ILE A 21 -2.70 -11.81 -5.09
C ILE A 21 -1.20 -11.90 -5.37
N GLU A 22 -0.49 -12.88 -4.80
CA GLU A 22 0.92 -13.14 -5.11
C GLU A 22 1.10 -13.41 -6.61
N GLU A 23 0.34 -14.39 -7.18
CA GLU A 23 0.35 -14.71 -8.61
C GLU A 23 0.12 -13.47 -9.49
N MET A 24 -0.86 -12.65 -9.13
CA MET A 24 -1.20 -11.45 -9.88
C MET A 24 -0.04 -10.43 -9.88
N PHE A 25 0.53 -10.16 -8.72
CA PHE A 25 1.60 -9.18 -8.61
C PHE A 25 2.91 -9.66 -9.23
N ASP A 26 3.23 -10.95 -9.14
CA ASP A 26 4.37 -11.54 -9.86
C ASP A 26 4.22 -11.38 -11.38
N ASN A 27 3.01 -11.64 -11.91
CA ASN A 27 2.73 -11.52 -13.33
C ASN A 27 2.86 -10.10 -13.87
N ILE A 28 2.45 -9.07 -13.10
CA ILE A 28 2.47 -7.68 -13.55
C ILE A 28 3.73 -6.91 -13.14
N ALA A 29 4.62 -7.48 -12.33
CA ALA A 29 5.78 -6.81 -11.77
C ALA A 29 6.64 -6.03 -12.79
N PRO A 30 6.94 -6.57 -13.98
CA PRO A 30 7.79 -5.87 -14.96
C PRO A 30 7.21 -4.54 -15.48
N GLU A 31 5.90 -4.47 -15.65
CA GLU A 31 5.21 -3.29 -16.19
C GLU A 31 4.50 -2.44 -15.13
N TYR A 32 4.50 -2.87 -13.87
CA TYR A 32 3.73 -2.28 -12.78
C TYR A 32 3.97 -0.77 -12.59
N ASP A 33 5.23 -0.37 -12.52
CA ASP A 33 5.58 1.05 -12.33
C ASP A 33 5.11 1.91 -13.50
N LYS A 34 5.33 1.44 -14.74
CA LYS A 34 4.94 2.16 -15.94
C LYS A 34 3.44 2.37 -16.01
N PHE A 35 2.66 1.32 -15.70
CA PHE A 35 1.21 1.43 -15.62
C PHE A 35 0.80 2.47 -14.56
N ASN A 36 1.31 2.36 -13.33
CA ASN A 36 0.93 3.26 -12.24
C ASN A 36 1.28 4.72 -12.57
N TYR A 37 2.43 5.00 -13.16
CA TYR A 37 2.83 6.36 -13.54
C TYR A 37 1.90 6.96 -14.60
N VAL A 38 1.48 6.16 -15.58
CA VAL A 38 0.55 6.63 -16.62
C VAL A 38 -0.86 6.77 -16.05
N ALA A 39 -1.35 5.75 -15.34
CA ALA A 39 -2.69 5.76 -14.76
C ALA A 39 -2.89 6.85 -13.71
N SER A 40 -1.87 7.17 -12.91
CA SER A 40 -1.94 8.26 -11.94
C SER A 40 -1.54 9.62 -12.51
N MET A 41 -1.05 9.70 -13.76
CA MET A 41 -0.39 10.89 -14.32
C MET A 41 0.73 11.42 -13.40
N ASN A 42 1.46 10.51 -12.73
CA ASN A 42 2.48 10.77 -11.71
C ASN A 42 2.00 11.52 -10.45
N ILE A 43 0.69 11.68 -10.25
CA ILE A 43 0.14 12.33 -9.03
C ILE A 43 0.40 11.45 -7.80
N ASP A 44 0.49 10.13 -7.95
CA ASP A 44 0.87 9.19 -6.89
C ASP A 44 2.21 9.54 -6.22
N LYS A 45 3.17 10.07 -6.95
CA LYS A 45 4.45 10.57 -6.39
C LYS A 45 4.25 11.75 -5.44
N ILE A 46 3.29 12.63 -5.76
CA ILE A 46 2.94 13.77 -4.90
C ILE A 46 2.27 13.27 -3.62
N TRP A 47 1.35 12.32 -3.74
CA TRP A 47 0.67 11.72 -2.58
C TRP A 47 1.68 11.03 -1.66
N ARG A 48 2.53 10.14 -2.20
CA ARG A 48 3.59 9.47 -1.41
C ARG A 48 4.54 10.48 -0.75
N LYS A 49 4.98 11.51 -1.50
CA LYS A 49 5.85 12.56 -0.93
C LYS A 49 5.20 13.28 0.25
N ARG A 50 3.91 13.63 0.16
CA ARG A 50 3.16 14.27 1.25
C ARG A 50 3.03 13.32 2.45
N ALA A 51 2.63 12.08 2.22
CA ALA A 51 2.50 11.06 3.25
C ALA A 51 3.82 10.84 4.02
N ILE A 52 4.92 10.62 3.31
CA ILE A 52 6.22 10.40 3.96
C ILE A 52 6.77 11.67 4.61
N SER A 53 6.51 12.85 4.04
CA SER A 53 6.95 14.11 4.67
C SER A 53 6.28 14.37 6.02
N SER A 54 5.09 13.82 6.29
CA SER A 54 4.43 13.93 7.60
C SER A 54 5.15 13.16 8.71
N LEU A 55 6.00 12.19 8.36
CA LEU A 55 6.83 11.45 9.31
C LEU A 55 8.13 12.17 9.69
N LYS A 56 8.53 13.24 8.98
CA LYS A 56 9.79 13.98 9.27
C LYS A 56 9.93 14.47 10.71
N PRO A 57 8.86 15.02 11.35
CA PRO A 57 8.98 15.50 12.73
C PRO A 57 9.33 14.41 13.74
N PHE A 58 9.02 13.15 13.40
CA PHE A 58 9.25 11.99 14.29
C PHE A 58 10.61 11.34 14.10
N ALA A 59 11.37 11.72 13.05
CA ALA A 59 12.71 11.24 12.74
C ALA A 59 12.89 9.72 12.91
N PRO A 60 12.05 8.87 12.29
CA PRO A 60 12.12 7.42 12.48
C PRO A 60 13.46 6.88 12.00
N ARG A 61 14.09 6.01 12.81
CA ARG A 61 15.41 5.41 12.52
C ARG A 61 15.30 4.03 11.90
N LYS A 62 14.27 3.26 12.25
CA LYS A 62 14.02 1.92 11.73
C LYS A 62 12.59 1.87 11.20
N VAL A 63 12.44 1.67 9.89
CA VAL A 63 11.15 1.73 9.19
C VAL A 63 10.84 0.39 8.55
N LEU A 64 9.59 -0.06 8.70
CA LEU A 64 9.04 -1.21 7.97
C LEU A 64 8.06 -0.70 6.90
N ASP A 65 8.28 -1.06 5.65
CA ASP A 65 7.39 -0.76 4.52
C ASP A 65 6.66 -2.03 4.10
N ILE A 66 5.38 -2.15 4.46
CA ILE A 66 4.54 -3.34 4.24
C ILE A 66 3.84 -3.24 2.89
N ALA A 67 3.80 -4.37 2.16
CA ALA A 67 3.40 -4.44 0.75
C ALA A 67 4.21 -3.43 -0.07
N THR A 68 5.54 -3.53 0.08
CA THR A 68 6.50 -2.59 -0.52
C THR A 68 6.51 -2.62 -2.05
N GLY A 69 6.06 -3.73 -2.65
CA GLY A 69 5.99 -3.92 -4.08
C GLY A 69 7.35 -3.71 -4.75
N THR A 70 7.38 -2.85 -5.76
CA THR A 70 8.60 -2.49 -6.49
C THR A 70 9.51 -1.50 -5.74
N GLY A 71 9.26 -1.24 -4.45
CA GLY A 71 10.13 -0.46 -3.57
C GLY A 71 10.07 1.06 -3.75
N ASP A 72 9.10 1.60 -4.48
CA ASP A 72 9.01 3.05 -4.73
C ASP A 72 8.83 3.85 -3.44
N LEU A 73 8.03 3.35 -2.47
CA LEU A 73 7.84 4.02 -1.19
C LEU A 73 9.10 3.88 -0.33
N ALA A 74 9.70 2.69 -0.24
CA ALA A 74 10.94 2.46 0.52
C ALA A 74 12.08 3.39 0.04
N LEU A 75 12.27 3.52 -1.28
CA LEU A 75 13.24 4.44 -1.87
C LEU A 75 12.93 5.92 -1.58
N LEU A 76 11.65 6.27 -1.51
CA LEU A 76 11.25 7.64 -1.14
C LEU A 76 11.48 7.92 0.34
N ILE A 77 11.24 6.94 1.22
CA ILE A 77 11.53 6.99 2.66
C ILE A 77 13.03 7.23 2.86
N GLU A 78 13.87 6.43 2.19
CA GLU A 78 15.33 6.61 2.24
C GLU A 78 15.72 8.05 1.88
N LYS A 79 15.24 8.54 0.75
CA LYS A 79 15.55 9.88 0.25
C LYS A 79 15.11 11.02 1.18
N LEU A 80 13.91 10.91 1.78
CA LEU A 80 13.28 12.03 2.52
C LEU A 80 13.54 12.00 4.01
N LEU A 81 13.63 10.82 4.63
CA LEU A 81 13.76 10.64 6.07
C LEU A 81 15.17 10.20 6.47
N LYS A 82 15.92 9.55 5.56
CA LYS A 82 17.26 9.01 5.78
C LYS A 82 17.37 8.17 7.07
N PRO A 83 16.51 7.17 7.25
CA PRO A 83 16.55 6.31 8.44
C PRO A 83 17.83 5.48 8.44
N LYS A 84 18.17 4.90 9.61
CA LYS A 84 19.31 3.98 9.74
C LYS A 84 19.10 2.72 8.92
N SER A 85 17.88 2.19 8.90
CA SER A 85 17.51 0.98 8.14
C SER A 85 16.05 1.01 7.73
N ILE A 86 15.77 0.41 6.57
CA ILE A 86 14.43 0.17 6.03
C ILE A 86 14.32 -1.32 5.73
N ILE A 87 13.24 -1.95 6.17
CA ILE A 87 12.84 -3.27 5.69
C ILE A 87 11.59 -3.06 4.84
N GLY A 88 11.65 -3.48 3.58
CA GLY A 88 10.48 -3.58 2.71
C GLY A 88 10.01 -5.02 2.68
N CYS A 89 8.77 -5.30 3.05
CA CYS A 89 8.25 -6.65 2.98
C CYS A 89 7.07 -6.76 2.02
N ASP A 90 7.00 -7.90 1.32
CA ASP A 90 5.93 -8.22 0.37
C ASP A 90 5.78 -9.73 0.26
N ILE A 91 4.61 -10.19 -0.23
CA ILE A 91 4.39 -11.59 -0.57
C ILE A 91 4.94 -11.92 -1.97
N SER A 92 5.00 -10.94 -2.88
CA SER A 92 5.43 -11.10 -4.27
C SER A 92 6.95 -10.97 -4.39
N GLU A 93 7.61 -12.08 -4.68
CA GLU A 93 9.07 -12.08 -4.93
C GLU A 93 9.41 -11.36 -6.23
N GLY A 94 8.56 -11.47 -7.27
CA GLY A 94 8.74 -10.76 -8.53
C GLY A 94 8.77 -9.24 -8.35
N MET A 95 7.89 -8.68 -7.51
CA MET A 95 7.90 -7.26 -7.15
C MET A 95 9.19 -6.87 -6.42
N MET A 96 9.60 -7.64 -5.41
CA MET A 96 10.80 -7.36 -4.64
C MET A 96 12.08 -7.47 -5.48
N GLN A 97 12.12 -8.35 -6.47
CA GLN A 97 13.24 -8.41 -7.41
C GLN A 97 13.43 -7.09 -8.17
N VAL A 98 12.33 -6.49 -8.65
CA VAL A 98 12.36 -5.15 -9.26
C VAL A 98 12.85 -4.10 -8.26
N ALA A 99 12.41 -4.19 -7.00
CA ALA A 99 12.84 -3.27 -5.94
C ALA A 99 14.35 -3.37 -5.66
N ARG A 100 14.90 -4.60 -5.56
CA ARG A 100 16.34 -4.84 -5.37
C ARG A 100 17.16 -4.27 -6.53
N GLU A 101 16.69 -4.44 -7.78
CA GLU A 101 17.36 -3.88 -8.95
C GLU A 101 17.37 -2.34 -8.92
N LYS A 102 16.26 -1.71 -8.51
CA LYS A 102 16.18 -0.25 -8.35
C LYS A 102 17.18 0.25 -7.30
N CYS A 103 17.28 -0.43 -6.15
CA CYS A 103 18.25 -0.09 -5.11
C CYS A 103 19.69 -0.21 -5.63
N LYS A 104 20.02 -1.32 -6.32
CA LYS A 104 21.35 -1.54 -6.93
C LYS A 104 21.71 -0.43 -7.92
N LYS A 105 20.77 -0.06 -8.82
CA LYS A 105 20.97 1.02 -9.80
C LYS A 105 21.19 2.39 -9.16
N ARG A 106 20.66 2.62 -7.96
CA ARG A 106 20.76 3.92 -7.24
C ARG A 106 21.84 3.91 -6.15
N GLY A 107 22.55 2.81 -5.94
CA GLY A 107 23.57 2.69 -4.89
C GLY A 107 23.00 2.76 -3.47
N VAL A 108 21.72 2.39 -3.27
CA VAL A 108 21.08 2.38 -1.96
C VAL A 108 21.33 1.04 -1.28
N THR A 109 21.90 1.07 -0.06
CA THR A 109 22.35 -0.13 0.66
C THR A 109 21.68 -0.35 2.01
N ASN A 110 20.89 0.63 2.50
CA ASN A 110 20.21 0.57 3.79
C ASN A 110 18.75 0.10 3.70
N ILE A 111 18.33 -0.47 2.56
CA ILE A 111 17.03 -1.10 2.35
C ILE A 111 17.25 -2.61 2.14
N VAL A 112 16.56 -3.42 2.92
CA VAL A 112 16.49 -4.89 2.76
C VAL A 112 15.06 -5.27 2.35
N PHE A 113 14.91 -6.26 1.46
CA PHE A 113 13.61 -6.76 1.02
C PHE A 113 13.43 -8.21 1.47
N GLU A 114 12.34 -8.49 2.19
CA GLU A 114 12.05 -9.77 2.82
C GLU A 114 10.63 -10.25 2.45
N LYS A 115 10.47 -11.54 2.17
CA LYS A 115 9.16 -12.13 1.91
C LYS A 115 8.45 -12.40 3.23
N GLU A 116 7.32 -11.71 3.46
CA GLU A 116 6.55 -11.80 4.70
C GLU A 116 5.06 -11.74 4.43
N ASP A 117 4.29 -12.48 5.21
CA ASP A 117 2.84 -12.32 5.31
C ASP A 117 2.54 -11.26 6.37
N CYS A 118 1.91 -10.17 5.96
CA CYS A 118 1.55 -9.07 6.85
C CYS A 118 0.57 -9.46 7.98
N THR A 119 -0.06 -10.64 7.89
CA THR A 119 -0.93 -11.18 8.94
C THR A 119 -0.20 -11.98 10.01
N ALA A 120 1.10 -12.30 9.78
CA ALA A 120 1.93 -13.08 10.69
C ALA A 120 3.41 -12.69 10.54
N LEU A 121 3.72 -11.41 10.80
CA LEU A 121 5.08 -10.88 10.67
C LEU A 121 6.06 -11.58 11.63
N THR A 122 7.22 -11.97 11.11
CA THR A 122 8.25 -12.67 11.92
C THR A 122 9.06 -11.74 12.83
N TYR A 123 8.83 -10.42 12.74
CA TYR A 123 9.55 -9.42 13.54
C TYR A 123 9.11 -9.42 15.00
N GLN A 124 10.03 -9.09 15.88
CA GLN A 124 9.76 -8.91 17.31
C GLN A 124 8.83 -7.72 17.57
N ASP A 125 8.13 -7.76 18.70
CA ASP A 125 7.33 -6.65 19.18
C ASP A 125 8.20 -5.39 19.32
N GLU A 126 7.58 -4.24 19.07
CA GLU A 126 8.18 -2.92 19.30
C GLU A 126 9.53 -2.69 18.59
N SER A 127 9.77 -3.34 17.45
CA SER A 127 11.05 -3.30 16.74
C SER A 127 11.21 -2.16 15.72
N PHE A 128 10.13 -1.43 15.40
CA PHE A 128 10.14 -0.35 14.39
C PHE A 128 9.66 0.98 14.96
N ASP A 129 10.25 2.09 14.47
CA ASP A 129 9.83 3.46 14.79
C ASP A 129 8.64 3.91 13.95
N ALA A 130 8.58 3.43 12.70
CA ALA A 130 7.46 3.68 11.80
C ALA A 130 7.15 2.45 10.95
N VAL A 131 5.87 2.27 10.66
CA VAL A 131 5.35 1.31 9.66
C VAL A 131 4.66 2.10 8.57
N THR A 132 4.92 1.76 7.32
CA THR A 132 4.33 2.41 6.15
C THR A 132 3.70 1.39 5.22
N SER A 133 2.68 1.80 4.46
CA SER A 133 2.15 1.03 3.33
C SER A 133 1.54 1.97 2.30
N SER A 134 1.76 1.72 1.00
CA SER A 134 1.10 2.48 -0.05
C SER A 134 0.48 1.60 -1.11
N PHE A 135 -0.84 1.73 -1.28
CA PHE A 135 -1.64 1.04 -2.30
C PHE A 135 -1.63 -0.50 -2.20
N GLY A 136 -1.32 -1.02 -1.00
CA GLY A 136 -1.20 -2.46 -0.74
C GLY A 136 -2.33 -3.04 0.10
N ILE A 137 -2.78 -2.31 1.14
CA ILE A 137 -3.64 -2.87 2.19
C ILE A 137 -5.02 -3.34 1.72
N ARG A 138 -5.55 -2.80 0.62
CA ARG A 138 -6.81 -3.24 0.02
C ARG A 138 -6.76 -4.67 -0.53
N ASN A 139 -5.55 -5.23 -0.67
CA ASN A 139 -5.35 -6.60 -1.16
C ASN A 139 -5.26 -7.63 -0.04
N PHE A 140 -5.18 -7.20 1.22
CA PHE A 140 -5.07 -8.11 2.35
C PHE A 140 -6.32 -8.97 2.50
N GLN A 141 -6.12 -10.24 2.87
CA GLN A 141 -7.21 -11.19 3.11
C GLN A 141 -7.79 -11.04 4.51
N GLU A 142 -6.98 -10.63 5.50
CA GLU A 142 -7.36 -10.45 6.90
C GLU A 142 -6.88 -9.06 7.40
N LEU A 143 -7.61 -8.00 7.02
CA LEU A 143 -7.20 -6.62 7.30
C LEU A 143 -6.99 -6.35 8.80
N ASP A 144 -7.95 -6.76 9.64
CA ASP A 144 -7.88 -6.52 11.09
C ASP A 144 -6.65 -7.20 11.72
N LYS A 145 -6.27 -8.38 11.22
CA LYS A 145 -5.10 -9.11 11.70
C LYS A 145 -3.81 -8.42 11.29
N ALA A 146 -3.72 -7.99 10.02
CA ALA A 146 -2.59 -7.22 9.52
C ALA A 146 -2.40 -5.90 10.27
N LEU A 147 -3.49 -5.17 10.54
CA LEU A 147 -3.41 -3.92 11.32
C LEU A 147 -2.92 -4.16 12.76
N ARG A 148 -3.32 -5.28 13.40
CA ARG A 148 -2.81 -5.66 14.73
C ARG A 148 -1.32 -6.01 14.69
N GLU A 149 -0.85 -6.73 13.65
CA GLU A 149 0.57 -7.01 13.45
C GLU A 149 1.38 -5.72 13.23
N MET A 150 0.88 -4.79 12.42
CA MET A 150 1.49 -3.46 12.25
C MET A 150 1.60 -2.72 13.59
N CYS A 151 0.56 -2.80 14.44
CA CYS A 151 0.59 -2.23 15.77
C CYS A 151 1.57 -2.96 16.68
N ARG A 152 1.63 -4.29 16.66
CA ARG A 152 2.52 -5.10 17.49
C ARG A 152 3.98 -4.75 17.25
N VAL A 153 4.40 -4.72 15.98
CA VAL A 153 5.81 -4.48 15.63
C VAL A 153 6.26 -3.03 15.80
N LEU A 154 5.33 -2.06 15.88
CA LEU A 154 5.63 -0.68 16.22
C LEU A 154 5.96 -0.53 17.69
N ARG A 155 6.98 0.25 18.03
CA ARG A 155 7.27 0.66 19.42
C ARG A 155 6.19 1.61 19.95
N LYS A 156 6.08 1.74 21.25
CA LYS A 156 5.23 2.77 21.88
C LYS A 156 5.64 4.17 21.39
N GLY A 157 4.64 4.97 21.01
CA GLY A 157 4.87 6.26 20.36
C GLY A 157 5.36 6.17 18.92
N GLY A 158 5.44 4.98 18.32
CA GLY A 158 5.72 4.78 16.89
C GLY A 158 4.54 5.16 16.00
N HIS A 159 4.79 5.33 14.71
CA HIS A 159 3.82 5.89 13.79
C HIS A 159 3.50 4.93 12.64
N LEU A 160 2.21 4.81 12.32
CA LEU A 160 1.70 4.12 11.13
C LEU A 160 1.32 5.17 10.08
N ALA A 161 1.78 4.99 8.84
CA ALA A 161 1.43 5.84 7.70
C ALA A 161 0.91 4.98 6.55
N ILE A 162 -0.40 5.03 6.31
CA ILE A 162 -1.06 4.29 5.22
C ILE A 162 -1.54 5.26 4.16
N LEU A 163 -1.21 4.97 2.91
CA LEU A 163 -1.69 5.68 1.73
C LEU A 163 -2.45 4.70 0.84
N GLU A 164 -3.77 4.92 0.61
CA GLU A 164 -4.56 3.98 -0.17
C GLU A 164 -5.54 4.69 -1.12
N LEU A 165 -5.81 4.04 -2.26
CA LEU A 165 -6.81 4.52 -3.21
C LEU A 165 -8.19 4.47 -2.58
N SER A 166 -9.00 5.46 -2.89
CA SER A 166 -10.34 5.61 -2.35
C SER A 166 -11.33 6.14 -3.37
N THR A 167 -12.62 5.95 -3.09
CA THR A 167 -13.70 6.43 -3.93
C THR A 167 -14.08 7.86 -3.51
N PRO A 168 -13.97 8.85 -4.41
CA PRO A 168 -14.36 10.21 -4.12
C PRO A 168 -15.84 10.35 -3.76
N VAL A 169 -16.14 11.15 -2.74
CA VAL A 169 -17.53 11.39 -2.28
C VAL A 169 -18.06 12.78 -2.64
N LYS A 170 -17.19 13.70 -3.10
CA LYS A 170 -17.56 15.09 -3.44
C LYS A 170 -17.43 15.37 -4.93
N PHE A 171 -18.29 16.30 -5.43
CA PHE A 171 -18.19 16.86 -6.78
C PHE A 171 -16.85 17.61 -6.96
N PRO A 172 -16.21 17.59 -8.14
CA PRO A 172 -16.59 16.84 -9.37
C PRO A 172 -16.06 15.40 -9.40
N MET A 173 -15.14 15.02 -8.52
CA MET A 173 -14.45 13.73 -8.57
C MET A 173 -15.39 12.54 -8.33
N LYS A 174 -16.48 12.72 -7.57
CA LYS A 174 -17.52 11.69 -7.39
C LYS A 174 -18.10 11.20 -8.72
N GLN A 175 -18.22 12.06 -9.72
CA GLN A 175 -18.76 11.73 -11.04
C GLN A 175 -17.64 11.29 -12.02
N LEU A 176 -16.50 11.96 -11.98
CA LEU A 176 -15.42 11.73 -12.94
C LEU A 176 -14.63 10.43 -12.66
N PHE A 177 -14.37 10.13 -11.39
CA PHE A 177 -13.55 8.97 -11.02
C PHE A 177 -14.20 7.63 -11.41
N PRO A 178 -15.49 7.35 -11.23
CA PRO A 178 -16.11 6.11 -11.69
C PRO A 178 -16.01 5.91 -13.20
N ILE A 179 -16.13 6.99 -14.00
CA ILE A 179 -15.96 6.93 -15.46
C ILE A 179 -14.52 6.55 -15.79
N TYR A 180 -13.56 7.23 -15.16
CA TYR A 180 -12.13 6.93 -15.31
C TYR A 180 -11.82 5.47 -14.91
N ALA A 181 -12.28 5.03 -13.75
CA ALA A 181 -12.04 3.69 -13.21
C ALA A 181 -12.66 2.59 -14.08
N ARG A 182 -13.85 2.85 -14.66
CA ARG A 182 -14.59 1.87 -15.47
C ARG A 182 -14.08 1.73 -16.90
N TYR A 183 -13.62 2.81 -17.51
CA TYR A 183 -13.27 2.83 -18.94
C TYR A 183 -11.78 3.04 -19.19
N VAL A 184 -11.16 4.00 -18.51
CA VAL A 184 -9.75 4.37 -18.77
C VAL A 184 -8.77 3.39 -18.15
N MET A 185 -8.95 3.03 -16.87
CA MET A 185 -8.04 2.08 -16.20
C MET A 185 -7.96 0.71 -16.91
N PRO A 186 -9.07 0.05 -17.30
CA PRO A 186 -8.99 -1.22 -18.04
C PRO A 186 -8.38 -1.08 -19.44
N LEU A 187 -8.60 0.06 -20.12
CA LEU A 187 -7.98 0.33 -21.42
C LEU A 187 -6.46 0.45 -21.28
N LEU A 188 -5.99 1.22 -20.32
CA LEU A 188 -4.55 1.33 -20.02
C LEU A 188 -3.97 -0.04 -19.62
N GLY A 189 -4.71 -0.83 -18.82
CA GLY A 189 -4.30 -2.18 -18.47
C GLY A 189 -4.06 -3.07 -19.69
N ARG A 190 -4.92 -3.00 -20.69
CA ARG A 190 -4.74 -3.77 -21.96
C ARG A 190 -3.53 -3.31 -22.77
N ILE A 191 -3.18 -2.02 -22.69
CA ILE A 191 -2.04 -1.45 -23.45
C ILE A 191 -0.71 -1.79 -22.76
N PHE A 192 -0.66 -1.71 -21.43
CA PHE A 192 0.58 -1.82 -20.67
C PHE A 192 0.85 -3.19 -20.06
N SER A 193 -0.14 -4.09 -20.03
CA SER A 193 0.03 -5.40 -19.41
C SER A 193 -0.65 -6.52 -20.20
N LYS A 194 -0.10 -7.70 -20.05
CA LYS A 194 -0.68 -8.95 -20.60
C LYS A 194 -1.79 -9.50 -19.69
N ASP A 195 -1.93 -8.99 -18.45
CA ASP A 195 -2.92 -9.46 -17.47
C ASP A 195 -4.10 -8.49 -17.35
N ALA A 196 -5.08 -8.65 -18.24
CA ALA A 196 -6.30 -7.85 -18.23
C ALA A 196 -7.18 -8.07 -16.97
N LYS A 197 -7.02 -9.21 -16.27
CA LYS A 197 -7.82 -9.52 -15.06
C LYS A 197 -7.36 -8.68 -13.86
N ALA A 198 -6.05 -8.49 -13.69
CA ALA A 198 -5.48 -7.62 -12.66
C ALA A 198 -6.07 -6.20 -12.71
N TYR A 199 -6.28 -5.67 -13.91
CA TYR A 199 -6.81 -4.31 -14.10
C TYR A 199 -8.34 -4.21 -14.03
N LYS A 200 -9.06 -5.32 -14.10
CA LYS A 200 -10.48 -5.39 -13.70
C LYS A 200 -10.63 -5.52 -12.19
N TYR A 201 -9.71 -6.20 -11.54
CA TYR A 201 -9.69 -6.32 -10.08
C TYR A 201 -9.47 -4.97 -9.38
N LEU A 202 -8.62 -4.10 -9.92
CA LEU A 202 -8.25 -2.82 -9.31
C LEU A 202 -9.46 -1.91 -8.95
N PRO A 203 -10.37 -1.54 -9.86
CA PRO A 203 -11.52 -0.71 -9.48
C PRO A 203 -12.47 -1.41 -8.50
N ASN A 204 -12.62 -2.72 -8.60
CA ASN A 204 -13.47 -3.49 -7.69
C ASN A 204 -12.89 -3.52 -6.27
N SER A 205 -11.56 -3.74 -6.13
CA SER A 205 -10.89 -3.71 -4.84
C SER A 205 -10.95 -2.34 -4.17
N ILE A 206 -10.82 -1.25 -4.93
CA ILE A 206 -10.99 0.12 -4.43
C ILE A 206 -12.41 0.32 -3.88
N ALA A 207 -13.45 -0.10 -4.63
CA ALA A 207 -14.84 0.09 -4.23
C ALA A 207 -15.25 -0.76 -3.02
N ALA A 208 -14.67 -1.96 -2.87
CA ALA A 208 -15.00 -2.88 -1.79
C ALA A 208 -14.22 -2.62 -0.48
N PHE A 209 -13.10 -1.89 -0.55
CA PHE A 209 -12.21 -1.63 0.59
C PHE A 209 -12.83 -0.63 1.59
N PRO A 210 -12.70 -0.83 2.92
CA PRO A 210 -13.15 0.13 3.92
C PRO A 210 -12.37 1.45 3.81
N GLN A 211 -13.08 2.58 3.85
CA GLN A 211 -12.50 3.91 3.58
C GLN A 211 -12.94 4.95 4.59
N GLY A 212 -12.14 6.00 4.76
CA GLY A 212 -12.45 7.13 5.63
C GLY A 212 -12.61 6.69 7.10
N GLU A 213 -13.73 7.00 7.71
CA GLU A 213 -14.00 6.70 9.12
C GLU A 213 -14.06 5.19 9.42
N VAL A 214 -14.48 4.37 8.44
CA VAL A 214 -14.54 2.91 8.63
C VAL A 214 -13.13 2.35 8.83
N LEU A 215 -12.18 2.71 7.95
CA LEU A 215 -10.78 2.29 8.12
C LEU A 215 -10.12 2.96 9.33
N GLN A 216 -10.44 4.22 9.61
CA GLN A 216 -9.97 4.91 10.80
C GLN A 216 -10.36 4.15 12.09
N ASN A 217 -11.58 3.65 12.17
CA ASN A 217 -12.06 2.86 13.32
C ASN A 217 -11.36 1.49 13.38
N ALA A 218 -11.18 0.80 12.25
CA ALA A 218 -10.42 -0.45 12.22
C ALA A 218 -8.97 -0.28 12.72
N ILE A 219 -8.32 0.83 12.35
CA ILE A 219 -6.98 1.16 12.85
C ILE A 219 -7.01 1.40 14.37
N LYS A 220 -8.01 2.11 14.89
CA LYS A 220 -8.17 2.29 16.36
C LYS A 220 -8.39 0.96 17.09
N GLU A 221 -9.26 0.10 16.56
CA GLU A 221 -9.54 -1.24 17.13
C GLU A 221 -8.31 -2.15 17.09
N ALA A 222 -7.37 -1.92 16.18
CA ALA A 222 -6.08 -2.62 16.13
C ALA A 222 -5.09 -2.18 17.23
N GLY A 223 -5.41 -1.12 18.02
CA GLY A 223 -4.61 -0.67 19.17
C GLY A 223 -3.90 0.68 18.98
N PHE A 224 -4.20 1.43 17.91
CA PHE A 224 -3.64 2.77 17.71
C PHE A 224 -4.44 3.82 18.50
N SER A 225 -3.73 4.67 19.25
CA SER A 225 -4.33 5.66 20.15
C SER A 225 -4.84 6.91 19.42
N LYS A 226 -4.10 7.40 18.43
CA LYS A 226 -4.42 8.60 17.66
C LYS A 226 -4.43 8.26 16.18
N VAL A 227 -5.57 8.47 15.52
CA VAL A 227 -5.73 8.15 14.09
C VAL A 227 -6.37 9.33 13.39
N GLU A 228 -5.67 9.89 12.42
CA GLU A 228 -6.13 10.98 11.55
C GLU A 228 -6.12 10.53 10.09
N PHE A 229 -7.02 11.07 9.25
CA PHE A 229 -6.93 10.83 7.82
C PHE A 229 -7.17 12.09 6.99
N HIS A 230 -6.52 12.15 5.84
CA HIS A 230 -6.60 13.25 4.88
C HIS A 230 -6.87 12.73 3.48
N ARG A 231 -7.88 13.29 2.82
CA ARG A 231 -8.21 12.95 1.43
C ARG A 231 -7.43 13.82 0.46
N TYR A 232 -6.76 13.17 -0.50
CA TYR A 232 -6.02 13.84 -1.58
C TYR A 232 -6.81 13.79 -2.89
N THR A 233 -6.60 14.79 -3.75
CA THR A 233 -7.21 14.87 -5.11
C THR A 233 -8.71 14.59 -5.07
N GLY A 234 -9.46 15.35 -4.26
CA GLY A 234 -10.91 15.21 -4.15
C GLY A 234 -11.39 13.85 -3.59
N GLY A 235 -10.51 13.07 -2.98
CA GLY A 235 -10.83 11.78 -2.37
C GLY A 235 -10.48 10.56 -3.24
N VAL A 236 -9.69 10.72 -4.30
CA VAL A 236 -9.16 9.59 -5.10
C VAL A 236 -8.15 8.77 -4.29
N CYS A 237 -7.47 9.42 -3.37
CA CYS A 237 -6.52 8.79 -2.47
C CYS A 237 -6.75 9.31 -1.05
N THR A 238 -6.60 8.44 -0.05
CA THR A 238 -6.71 8.80 1.36
C THR A 238 -5.44 8.38 2.08
N PHE A 239 -4.89 9.30 2.85
CA PHE A 239 -3.74 9.12 3.73
C PHE A 239 -4.22 9.00 5.18
N TYR A 240 -3.71 8.01 5.90
CA TYR A 240 -3.96 7.79 7.32
C TYR A 240 -2.64 7.87 8.09
N LEU A 241 -2.64 8.62 9.17
CA LEU A 241 -1.54 8.72 10.12
C LEU A 241 -2.05 8.30 11.49
N ALA A 242 -1.37 7.34 12.11
CA ALA A 242 -1.73 6.86 13.42
C ALA A 242 -0.52 6.75 14.35
N THR A 243 -0.75 6.81 15.66
CA THR A 243 0.27 6.65 16.72
C THR A 243 -0.11 5.47 17.61
N LYS A 244 0.85 4.59 17.90
CA LYS A 244 0.71 3.53 18.91
C LYS A 244 0.83 4.07 20.31
#